data_2c1f775a7f39cfa01cbdf8bc2944946a
#
_entry.id   2c1f775a7f39cfa01cbdf8bc2944946a
#
_cell.length_a   1.000
_cell.length_b   1.000
_cell.length_c   1.000
_cell.angle_alpha   90.00
_cell.angle_beta   90.00
_cell.angle_gamma   90.00
#
_symmetry.space_group_name_H-M   'P 1'
#
loop_
_entity.id
_entity.type
_entity.pdbx_description
1 polymer ?
#
loop_
_entity_poly.entity_id
_entity_poly.type
_entity_poly.pdbx_seq_one_letter_code
_entity_poly.pdbx_strand_id
1 'polypeptide(L)'
;KYIREHAAELNINPECFGFLGTSAGAHLAAVAAMTVPGTKAFVGYSGIYDLEKAAIIQKTKDPQRIGYFCGRDPKVLREVSPVNLIPKKNVPASMLVCGTCDVTVECEQSGIFASALKKRGGVCELLRYEYYDHNVSSKTSDKMEEIFFKSVDFLTDHVK
;
A
#
# COMPACT_ATOMS: atom_id res chain seq x y z
N LYS A 1 7.20 -9.11 15.71
CA LYS A 1 7.92 -9.83 16.78
C LYS A 1 7.08 -11.00 17.26
N TYR A 2 5.92 -10.79 17.92
CA TYR A 2 5.06 -11.84 18.49
C TYR A 2 4.77 -12.99 17.50
N ILE A 3 4.31 -12.69 16.30
CA ILE A 3 3.99 -13.70 15.26
C ILE A 3 5.18 -14.60 14.94
N ARG A 4 6.40 -14.05 14.85
CA ARG A 4 7.61 -14.82 14.59
C ARG A 4 8.00 -15.71 15.76
N GLU A 5 7.86 -15.22 16.98
CA GLU A 5 8.18 -15.96 18.20
C GLU A 5 7.21 -17.12 18.43
N HIS A 6 5.95 -17.01 17.96
CA HIS A 6 4.89 -18.01 18.13
C HIS A 6 4.54 -18.74 16.80
N ALA A 7 5.43 -18.67 15.81
CA ALA A 7 5.17 -19.20 14.48
C ALA A 7 4.80 -20.70 14.49
N ALA A 8 5.44 -21.50 15.35
CA ALA A 8 5.14 -22.93 15.49
C ALA A 8 3.74 -23.16 16.06
N GLU A 9 3.34 -22.41 17.09
CA GLU A 9 2.00 -22.48 17.69
C GLU A 9 0.90 -22.06 16.70
N LEU A 10 1.21 -21.03 15.89
CA LEU A 10 0.30 -20.48 14.87
C LEU A 10 0.28 -21.30 13.57
N ASN A 11 1.14 -22.31 13.47
CA ASN A 11 1.32 -23.11 12.25
C ASN A 11 1.57 -22.27 10.99
N ILE A 12 2.47 -21.30 11.09
CA ILE A 12 2.84 -20.39 9.99
C ILE A 12 4.35 -20.42 9.72
N ASN A 13 4.72 -20.07 8.48
CA ASN A 13 6.12 -19.85 8.15
C ASN A 13 6.49 -18.37 8.41
N PRO A 14 7.35 -18.08 9.40
CA PRO A 14 7.70 -16.70 9.76
C PRO A 14 8.61 -16.00 8.73
N GLU A 15 9.16 -16.74 7.78
CA GLU A 15 10.03 -16.22 6.71
C GLU A 15 9.29 -16.03 5.39
N CYS A 16 7.98 -16.31 5.36
CA CYS A 16 7.17 -16.29 4.15
C CYS A 16 5.82 -15.64 4.42
N PHE A 17 5.73 -14.33 4.21
CA PHE A 17 4.51 -13.55 4.50
C PHE A 17 4.40 -12.33 3.58
N GLY A 18 3.21 -11.78 3.51
CA GLY A 18 2.88 -10.55 2.82
C GLY A 18 2.05 -9.62 3.69
N PHE A 19 1.85 -8.41 3.20
CA PHE A 19 0.97 -7.42 3.83
C PHE A 19 -0.14 -7.01 2.87
N LEU A 20 -1.34 -6.82 3.41
CA LEU A 20 -2.47 -6.24 2.69
C LEU A 20 -3.08 -5.12 3.53
N GLY A 21 -3.48 -4.04 2.87
CA GLY A 21 -4.14 -2.93 3.55
C GLY A 21 -4.97 -2.06 2.61
N THR A 22 -5.87 -1.27 3.20
CA THR A 22 -6.68 -0.29 2.48
C THR A 22 -6.51 1.10 3.07
N SER A 23 -6.52 2.17 2.24
CA SER A 23 -6.43 3.57 2.66
C SER A 23 -5.22 3.82 3.57
N ALA A 24 -5.43 4.34 4.78
CA ALA A 24 -4.39 4.49 5.80
C ALA A 24 -3.73 3.15 6.17
N GLY A 25 -4.51 2.05 6.17
CA GLY A 25 -3.97 0.69 6.36
C GLY A 25 -3.04 0.26 5.23
N ALA A 26 -3.29 0.69 3.99
CA ALA A 26 -2.38 0.44 2.87
C ALA A 26 -1.05 1.21 3.02
N HIS A 27 -1.08 2.43 3.56
CA HIS A 27 0.12 3.16 3.93
C HIS A 27 0.95 2.39 4.96
N LEU A 28 0.34 1.99 6.07
CA LEU A 28 1.02 1.24 7.13
C LEU A 28 1.54 -0.12 6.64
N ALA A 29 0.73 -0.84 5.85
CA ALA A 29 1.12 -2.10 5.23
C ALA A 29 2.29 -1.93 4.26
N ALA A 30 2.31 -0.84 3.48
CA ALA A 30 3.42 -0.52 2.57
C ALA A 30 4.71 -0.19 3.34
N VAL A 31 4.63 0.63 4.40
CA VAL A 31 5.79 0.90 5.28
C VAL A 31 6.34 -0.42 5.84
N ALA A 32 5.45 -1.26 6.38
CA ALA A 32 5.85 -2.56 6.90
C ALA A 32 6.46 -3.45 5.81
N ALA A 33 5.83 -3.54 4.65
CA ALA A 33 6.32 -4.34 3.53
C ALA A 33 7.72 -3.92 3.05
N MET A 34 8.00 -2.63 3.01
CA MET A 34 9.30 -2.11 2.54
C MET A 34 10.40 -2.17 3.62
N THR A 35 10.05 -2.33 4.90
CA THR A 35 11.00 -2.25 6.01
C THR A 35 11.18 -3.54 6.81
N VAL A 36 10.18 -4.42 6.81
CA VAL A 36 10.26 -5.69 7.55
C VAL A 36 10.97 -6.75 6.72
N PRO A 37 12.12 -7.28 7.18
CA PRO A 37 12.85 -8.31 6.46
C PRO A 37 12.01 -9.59 6.28
N GLY A 38 12.15 -10.24 5.13
CA GLY A 38 11.41 -11.47 4.80
C GLY A 38 10.05 -11.24 4.15
N THR A 39 9.60 -9.98 4.00
CA THR A 39 8.37 -9.68 3.25
C THR A 39 8.53 -10.10 1.80
N LYS A 40 7.58 -10.88 1.29
CA LYS A 40 7.54 -11.39 -0.08
C LYS A 40 6.61 -10.59 -0.98
N ALA A 41 5.44 -10.19 -0.44
CA ALA A 41 4.41 -9.53 -1.22
C ALA A 41 3.70 -8.41 -0.45
N PHE A 42 3.13 -7.47 -1.20
CA PHE A 42 2.31 -6.38 -0.69
C PHE A 42 1.11 -6.15 -1.60
N VAL A 43 -0.06 -5.98 -1.00
CA VAL A 43 -1.28 -5.55 -1.70
C VAL A 43 -1.83 -4.30 -1.03
N GLY A 44 -2.06 -3.25 -1.81
CA GLY A 44 -2.55 -1.98 -1.28
C GLY A 44 -3.72 -1.41 -2.07
N TYR A 45 -4.84 -1.11 -1.38
CA TYR A 45 -6.01 -0.48 -1.96
C TYR A 45 -6.07 0.98 -1.56
N SER A 46 -6.19 1.88 -2.55
CA SER A 46 -6.38 3.33 -2.34
C SER A 46 -5.43 3.93 -1.29
N GLY A 47 -4.15 3.52 -1.33
CA GLY A 47 -3.16 3.87 -0.32
C GLY A 47 -2.44 5.18 -0.59
N ILE A 48 -1.91 5.77 0.49
CA ILE A 48 -1.07 6.97 0.44
C ILE A 48 0.40 6.51 0.48
N TYR A 49 1.15 6.78 -0.58
CA TYR A 49 2.52 6.26 -0.72
C TYR A 49 3.59 7.34 -0.79
N ASP A 50 3.22 8.57 -1.14
CA ASP A 50 4.07 9.77 -1.11
C ASP A 50 3.34 10.87 -0.34
N LEU A 51 3.64 11.01 0.96
CA LEU A 51 2.94 11.96 1.82
C LEU A 51 3.27 13.41 1.49
N GLU A 52 4.47 13.67 0.94
CA GLU A 52 4.83 15.03 0.52
C GLU A 52 3.94 15.53 -0.63
N LYS A 53 3.44 14.62 -1.47
CA LYS A 53 2.61 14.94 -2.64
C LYS A 53 1.12 14.67 -2.45
N ALA A 54 0.73 13.98 -1.37
CA ALA A 54 -0.65 13.61 -1.14
C ALA A 54 -1.55 14.83 -0.95
N ALA A 55 -2.57 14.97 -1.81
CA ALA A 55 -3.49 16.11 -1.77
C ALA A 55 -4.25 16.20 -0.44
N ILE A 56 -4.57 15.07 0.19
CA ILE A 56 -5.21 15.03 1.51
C ILE A 56 -4.36 15.73 2.59
N ILE A 57 -3.02 15.68 2.49
CA ILE A 57 -2.12 16.35 3.43
C ILE A 57 -1.94 17.81 3.03
N GLN A 58 -1.73 18.07 1.75
CA GLN A 58 -1.46 19.42 1.25
C GLN A 58 -2.66 20.37 1.38
N LYS A 59 -3.88 19.87 1.16
CA LYS A 59 -5.11 20.66 1.12
C LYS A 59 -5.85 20.74 2.45
N THR A 60 -5.62 19.83 3.39
CA THR A 60 -6.33 19.85 4.68
C THR A 60 -5.92 21.07 5.51
N LYS A 61 -6.91 21.75 6.10
CA LYS A 61 -6.70 22.84 7.08
C LYS A 61 -7.00 22.39 8.51
N ASP A 62 -7.52 21.20 8.68
CA ASP A 62 -7.91 20.64 9.97
C ASP A 62 -6.67 20.22 10.78
N PRO A 63 -6.40 20.86 11.95
CA PRO A 63 -5.24 20.53 12.77
C PRO A 63 -5.23 19.06 13.26
N GLN A 64 -6.40 18.49 13.54
CA GLN A 64 -6.49 17.08 13.96
C GLN A 64 -6.07 16.16 12.84
N ARG A 65 -6.55 16.37 11.60
CA ARG A 65 -6.12 15.59 10.45
C ARG A 65 -4.63 15.74 10.16
N ILE A 66 -4.08 16.94 10.31
CA ILE A 66 -2.63 17.19 10.19
C ILE A 66 -1.86 16.36 11.22
N GLY A 67 -2.37 16.27 12.46
CA GLY A 67 -1.78 15.45 13.52
C GLY A 67 -1.73 13.95 13.17
N TYR A 68 -2.77 13.41 12.54
CA TYR A 68 -2.79 12.01 12.09
C TYR A 68 -1.70 11.67 11.07
N PHE A 69 -1.24 12.64 10.29
CA PHE A 69 -0.19 12.48 9.29
C PHE A 69 1.20 12.95 9.79
N CYS A 70 1.47 12.89 11.08
CA CYS A 70 2.75 13.31 11.66
C CYS A 70 3.08 14.80 11.42
N GLY A 71 2.07 15.63 11.26
CA GLY A 71 2.25 17.04 10.97
C GLY A 71 2.54 17.33 9.49
N ARG A 72 3.24 18.44 9.23
CA ARG A 72 3.60 18.90 7.87
C ARG A 72 5.10 19.09 7.68
N ASP A 73 5.91 18.61 8.59
CA ASP A 73 7.36 18.68 8.42
C ASP A 73 7.75 17.84 7.19
N PRO A 74 8.28 18.43 6.12
CA PRO A 74 8.65 17.71 4.91
C PRO A 74 9.66 16.60 5.17
N LYS A 75 10.53 16.76 6.17
CA LYS A 75 11.50 15.74 6.55
C LYS A 75 10.79 14.51 7.11
N VAL A 76 9.86 14.70 8.05
CA VAL A 76 9.07 13.62 8.63
C VAL A 76 8.22 12.94 7.56
N LEU A 77 7.48 13.72 6.75
CA LEU A 77 6.65 13.18 5.67
C LEU A 77 7.46 12.30 4.71
N ARG A 78 8.69 12.74 4.37
CA ARG A 78 9.61 11.98 3.51
C ARG A 78 10.07 10.68 4.15
N GLU A 79 10.44 10.72 5.41
CA GLU A 79 10.94 9.56 6.16
C GLU A 79 9.88 8.46 6.33
N VAL A 80 8.59 8.81 6.42
CA VAL A 80 7.50 7.85 6.58
C VAL A 80 6.76 7.53 5.26
N SER A 81 7.17 8.11 4.14
CA SER A 81 6.57 7.82 2.83
C SER A 81 7.07 6.49 2.27
N PRO A 82 6.19 5.51 1.99
CA PRO A 82 6.58 4.22 1.43
C PRO A 82 7.45 4.30 0.19
N VAL A 83 7.25 5.29 -0.66
CA VAL A 83 8.02 5.51 -1.89
C VAL A 83 9.52 5.71 -1.63
N ASN A 84 9.88 6.22 -0.47
CA ASN A 84 11.27 6.46 -0.06
C ASN A 84 11.89 5.29 0.73
N LEU A 85 11.07 4.31 1.12
CA LEU A 85 11.47 3.16 1.92
C LEU A 85 11.74 1.90 1.10
N ILE A 86 11.57 1.96 -0.23
CA ILE A 86 11.74 0.81 -1.11
C ILE A 86 13.18 0.26 -0.99
N PRO A 87 13.35 -1.01 -0.62
CA PRO A 87 14.69 -1.58 -0.43
C PRO A 87 15.47 -1.65 -1.74
N LYS A 88 16.80 -1.64 -1.63
CA LYS A 88 17.69 -1.74 -2.82
C LYS A 88 17.72 -3.14 -3.44
N LYS A 89 17.38 -4.17 -2.67
CA LYS A 89 17.35 -5.59 -3.07
C LYS A 89 16.12 -6.24 -2.44
N ASN A 90 15.66 -7.34 -3.04
CA ASN A 90 14.52 -8.12 -2.54
C ASN A 90 13.26 -7.24 -2.36
N VAL A 91 12.97 -6.43 -3.37
CA VAL A 91 11.75 -5.60 -3.38
C VAL A 91 10.54 -6.53 -3.37
N PRO A 92 9.62 -6.41 -2.39
CA PRO A 92 8.43 -7.24 -2.35
C PRO A 92 7.59 -7.09 -3.63
N ALA A 93 7.09 -8.19 -4.17
CA ALA A 93 6.12 -8.14 -5.25
C ALA A 93 4.90 -7.34 -4.79
N SER A 94 4.42 -6.42 -5.59
CA SER A 94 3.39 -5.49 -5.14
C SER A 94 2.22 -5.42 -6.11
N MET A 95 0.98 -5.46 -5.59
CA MET A 95 -0.24 -5.16 -6.33
C MET A 95 -0.90 -3.92 -5.72
N LEU A 96 -1.16 -2.93 -6.57
CA LEU A 96 -1.77 -1.67 -6.16
C LEU A 96 -3.11 -1.52 -6.87
N VAL A 97 -4.13 -1.15 -6.13
CA VAL A 97 -5.49 -0.98 -6.63
C VAL A 97 -5.98 0.43 -6.31
N CYS A 98 -6.55 1.13 -7.28
CA CYS A 98 -7.14 2.46 -7.06
C CYS A 98 -8.30 2.75 -8.00
N GLY A 99 -9.24 3.57 -7.54
CA GLY A 99 -10.32 4.13 -8.35
C GLY A 99 -9.95 5.50 -8.91
N THR A 100 -10.30 5.79 -10.16
CA THR A 100 -9.97 7.08 -10.78
C THR A 100 -10.86 8.24 -10.31
N CYS A 101 -11.99 7.94 -9.66
CA CYS A 101 -12.88 8.92 -9.02
C CYS A 101 -12.69 8.98 -7.50
N ASP A 102 -11.58 8.47 -6.97
CA ASP A 102 -11.22 8.61 -5.56
C ASP A 102 -10.89 10.08 -5.24
N VAL A 103 -11.79 10.72 -4.48
CA VAL A 103 -11.64 12.12 -4.02
C VAL A 103 -10.95 12.23 -2.66
N THR A 104 -10.68 11.10 -2.01
CA THR A 104 -10.02 11.02 -0.70
C THR A 104 -8.52 10.83 -0.87
N VAL A 105 -8.12 9.84 -1.66
CA VAL A 105 -6.72 9.56 -2.00
C VAL A 105 -6.62 9.42 -3.52
N GLU A 106 -6.02 10.36 -4.15
CA GLU A 106 -5.86 10.38 -5.60
C GLU A 106 -5.13 9.13 -6.12
N CYS A 107 -5.66 8.54 -7.20
CA CYS A 107 -5.11 7.32 -7.82
C CYS A 107 -3.65 7.50 -8.30
N GLU A 108 -3.18 8.75 -8.45
CA GLU A 108 -1.79 9.12 -8.73
C GLU A 108 -0.83 8.61 -7.67
N GLN A 109 -1.25 8.50 -6.41
CA GLN A 109 -0.43 7.93 -5.32
C GLN A 109 0.00 6.50 -5.67
N SER A 110 -0.93 5.68 -6.13
CA SER A 110 -0.62 4.32 -6.60
C SER A 110 0.30 4.32 -7.83
N GLY A 111 0.09 5.26 -8.76
CA GLY A 111 0.95 5.42 -9.94
C GLY A 111 2.40 5.81 -9.61
N ILE A 112 2.57 6.75 -8.67
CA ILE A 112 3.90 7.18 -8.18
C ILE A 112 4.64 5.98 -7.56
N PHE A 113 3.96 5.24 -6.69
CA PHE A 113 4.57 4.12 -5.99
C PHE A 113 4.89 2.95 -6.94
N ALA A 114 3.97 2.61 -7.85
CA ALA A 114 4.21 1.59 -8.88
C ALA A 114 5.45 1.91 -9.73
N SER A 115 5.59 3.16 -10.14
CA SER A 115 6.75 3.62 -10.92
C SER A 115 8.05 3.50 -10.13
N ALA A 116 8.01 3.83 -8.84
CA ALA A 116 9.17 3.74 -7.95
C ALA A 116 9.59 2.28 -7.71
N LEU A 117 8.63 1.38 -7.46
CA LEU A 117 8.87 -0.06 -7.32
C LEU A 117 9.51 -0.66 -8.56
N LYS A 118 8.97 -0.37 -9.74
CA LYS A 118 9.52 -0.84 -11.04
C LYS A 118 10.93 -0.31 -11.30
N LYS A 119 11.21 0.95 -10.97
CA LYS A 119 12.57 1.54 -11.07
C LYS A 119 13.58 0.83 -10.17
N ARG A 120 13.14 0.20 -9.09
CA ARG A 120 13.97 -0.61 -8.19
C ARG A 120 14.05 -2.08 -8.63
N GLY A 121 13.49 -2.44 -9.79
CA GLY A 121 13.47 -3.81 -10.30
C GLY A 121 12.43 -4.70 -9.62
N GLY A 122 11.48 -4.13 -8.89
CA GLY A 122 10.39 -4.88 -8.26
C GLY A 122 9.28 -5.25 -9.26
N VAL A 123 8.64 -6.39 -9.02
CA VAL A 123 7.39 -6.76 -9.70
C VAL A 123 6.27 -5.89 -9.14
N CYS A 124 5.54 -5.20 -10.01
CA CYS A 124 4.42 -4.37 -9.58
C CYS A 124 3.28 -4.40 -10.61
N GLU A 125 2.11 -4.83 -10.13
CA GLU A 125 0.84 -4.72 -10.85
C GLU A 125 0.09 -3.47 -10.35
N LEU A 126 -0.46 -2.69 -11.28
CA LEU A 126 -1.28 -1.51 -10.97
C LEU A 126 -2.64 -1.69 -11.63
N LEU A 127 -3.66 -1.91 -10.80
CA LEU A 127 -5.06 -2.03 -11.23
C LEU A 127 -5.77 -0.70 -11.00
N ARG A 128 -6.07 0.00 -12.10
CA ARG A 128 -6.81 1.25 -12.09
C ARG A 128 -8.23 0.99 -12.59
N TYR A 129 -9.20 1.25 -11.72
CA TYR A 129 -10.61 1.09 -12.05
C TYR A 129 -11.22 2.45 -12.39
N GLU A 130 -11.60 2.63 -13.65
CA GLU A 130 -12.21 3.87 -14.12
C GLU A 130 -13.59 4.08 -13.49
N TYR A 131 -13.85 5.31 -13.04
CA TYR A 131 -15.10 5.73 -12.39
C TYR A 131 -15.37 5.09 -11.02
N TYR A 132 -14.38 4.45 -10.41
CA TYR A 132 -14.47 3.88 -9.07
C TYR A 132 -13.95 4.88 -8.01
N ASP A 133 -14.60 4.85 -6.84
CA ASP A 133 -14.32 5.73 -5.71
C ASP A 133 -13.19 5.18 -4.79
N HIS A 134 -13.09 5.77 -3.58
CA HIS A 134 -12.11 5.39 -2.56
C HIS A 134 -12.25 3.94 -2.07
N ASN A 135 -13.46 3.40 -2.05
CA ASN A 135 -13.74 2.03 -1.65
C ASN A 135 -13.56 1.03 -2.80
N VAL A 136 -13.05 1.49 -3.93
CA VAL A 136 -12.97 0.73 -5.18
C VAL A 136 -14.34 0.19 -5.59
N SER A 137 -15.36 1.03 -5.45
CA SER A 137 -16.73 0.78 -5.84
C SER A 137 -17.24 1.84 -6.83
N SER A 138 -18.32 1.55 -7.54
CA SER A 138 -19.01 2.49 -8.41
C SER A 138 -20.53 2.33 -8.27
N LYS A 139 -21.29 3.33 -8.75
CA LYS A 139 -22.75 3.29 -8.71
C LYS A 139 -23.36 2.14 -9.53
N THR A 140 -22.64 1.62 -10.49
CA THR A 140 -23.13 0.63 -11.47
C THR A 140 -22.53 -0.76 -11.33
N SER A 141 -21.43 -0.88 -10.59
CA SER A 141 -20.72 -2.15 -10.45
C SER A 141 -19.89 -2.15 -9.17
N ASP A 142 -19.94 -3.27 -8.48
CA ASP A 142 -19.05 -3.60 -7.38
C ASP A 142 -18.13 -4.74 -7.83
N LYS A 143 -16.82 -4.48 -7.81
CA LYS A 143 -15.79 -5.45 -8.17
C LYS A 143 -14.95 -5.88 -6.97
N MET A 144 -15.37 -5.56 -5.77
CA MET A 144 -14.60 -5.87 -4.56
C MET A 144 -14.31 -7.36 -4.41
N GLU A 145 -15.29 -8.21 -4.74
CA GLU A 145 -15.08 -9.67 -4.70
C GLU A 145 -14.02 -10.13 -5.74
N GLU A 146 -14.13 -9.66 -6.98
CA GLU A 146 -13.14 -9.93 -8.04
C GLU A 146 -11.74 -9.47 -7.64
N ILE A 147 -11.64 -8.25 -7.10
CA ILE A 147 -10.38 -7.66 -6.66
C ILE A 147 -9.80 -8.42 -5.48
N PHE A 148 -10.65 -8.85 -4.56
CA PHE A 148 -10.24 -9.66 -3.42
C PHE A 148 -9.63 -11.00 -3.87
N PHE A 149 -10.29 -11.74 -4.75
CA PHE A 149 -9.74 -12.99 -5.27
C PHE A 149 -8.44 -12.78 -6.05
N LYS A 150 -8.34 -11.74 -6.89
CA LYS A 150 -7.08 -11.38 -7.54
C LYS A 150 -5.96 -11.12 -6.53
N SER A 151 -6.29 -10.50 -5.40
CA SER A 151 -5.31 -10.23 -4.34
C SER A 151 -4.86 -11.48 -3.62
N VAL A 152 -5.78 -12.42 -3.37
CA VAL A 152 -5.46 -13.73 -2.80
C VAL A 152 -4.56 -14.52 -3.74
N ASP A 153 -4.88 -14.57 -5.04
CA ASP A 153 -4.07 -15.23 -6.05
C ASP A 153 -2.67 -14.61 -6.12
N PHE A 154 -2.59 -13.28 -6.19
CA PHE A 154 -1.32 -12.56 -6.20
C PHE A 154 -0.46 -12.88 -4.97
N LEU A 155 -1.06 -12.83 -3.77
CA LEU A 155 -0.35 -13.18 -2.53
C LEU A 155 0.10 -14.64 -2.54
N THR A 156 -0.77 -15.55 -2.96
CA THR A 156 -0.46 -17.00 -3.04
C THR A 156 0.70 -17.29 -3.98
N ASP A 157 0.79 -16.58 -5.10
CA ASP A 157 1.85 -16.75 -6.09
C ASP A 157 3.20 -16.23 -5.63
N HIS A 158 3.23 -15.19 -4.83
CA HIS A 158 4.45 -14.50 -4.43
C HIS A 158 4.92 -14.80 -2.99
N VAL A 159 4.02 -15.26 -2.12
CA VAL A 159 4.36 -15.66 -0.73
C VAL A 159 4.71 -17.15 -0.71
N LYS A 160 5.93 -17.46 -1.19
CA LYS A 160 6.51 -18.82 -1.24
C LYS A 160 7.89 -18.83 -0.62
#